data_e00e8b66e7a5c58e7e0917cad82b37d0
#
_entry.id   e00e8b66e7a5c58e7e0917cad82b37d0
#
_cell.length_a   1.000
_cell.length_b   1.000
_cell.length_c   1.000
_cell.angle_alpha   90.00
_cell.angle_beta   90.00
_cell.angle_gamma   90.00
#
_symmetry.space_group_name_H-M   'P 1'
#
loop_
_entity.id
_entity.type
_entity.pdbx_description
1 polymer ?
#
loop_
_entity_poly.entity_id
_entity_poly.type
_entity_poly.pdbx_seq_one_letter_code
_entity_poly.pdbx_strand_id
1 'polypeptide(L)'
;MSKEQYNLSKQTTYLDNKMFLDPAGPVTIQRFEEVKYDQIANFEETARGFFWIPEEISLTKDAGDFKEASDAVKHIFTANLLRQTALDSLQGRGPVQVFTPVVSLPELEALMYNWSFFETNIHSRSYSHIIRNIYNVPKDIFDTIHDTKEIADMASSVCDYYDGLHEINCQKEMGKKIDEEKHIKAIWMALHASYALEALRFMVSFATSLAMVENRIFMGNGN
;
A
#
# COMPACT_ATOMS: atom_id res chain seq x y z
N MET A 1 -19.78 -28.18 -2.96
CA MET A 1 -19.74 -27.89 -1.52
C MET A 1 -19.08 -26.52 -1.39
N SER A 2 -19.77 -25.54 -0.81
CA SER A 2 -19.11 -24.28 -0.47
C SER A 2 -17.97 -24.60 0.49
N LYS A 3 -16.73 -24.27 0.14
CA LYS A 3 -15.63 -24.33 1.10
C LYS A 3 -15.97 -23.31 2.19
N GLU A 4 -16.12 -23.78 3.43
CA GLU A 4 -16.22 -22.89 4.57
C GLU A 4 -14.94 -22.06 4.62
N GLN A 5 -15.07 -20.76 4.39
CA GLN A 5 -13.94 -19.84 4.35
C GLN A 5 -13.37 -19.60 5.75
N TYR A 6 -14.23 -19.64 6.77
CA TYR A 6 -13.85 -19.42 8.17
C TYR A 6 -14.02 -20.71 8.97
N ASN A 7 -13.05 -21.61 8.88
CA ASN A 7 -13.07 -22.90 9.57
C ASN A 7 -11.80 -23.09 10.39
N LEU A 8 -11.91 -23.03 11.70
CA LEU A 8 -10.79 -23.14 12.64
C LEU A 8 -10.22 -24.57 12.79
N SER A 9 -10.90 -25.59 12.24
CA SER A 9 -10.56 -27.00 12.48
C SER A 9 -9.57 -27.60 11.47
N LYS A 10 -9.14 -26.88 10.45
CA LYS A 10 -8.52 -27.48 9.27
C LYS A 10 -7.01 -27.62 9.27
N GLN A 11 -6.27 -26.79 10.00
CA GLN A 11 -4.82 -26.79 9.89
C GLN A 11 -4.13 -26.81 11.24
N THR A 12 -3.20 -27.75 11.40
CA THR A 12 -2.35 -27.90 12.59
C THR A 12 -0.94 -27.36 12.37
N THR A 13 -0.52 -27.19 11.11
CA THR A 13 0.77 -26.61 10.71
C THR A 13 0.68 -25.97 9.34
N TYR A 14 1.53 -25.00 9.04
CA TYR A 14 1.66 -24.33 7.74
C TYR A 14 3.02 -24.56 7.07
N LEU A 15 3.90 -25.33 7.71
CA LEU A 15 5.28 -25.54 7.21
C LEU A 15 5.34 -26.21 5.83
N ASP A 16 4.36 -27.04 5.51
CA ASP A 16 4.29 -27.70 4.20
C ASP A 16 3.50 -26.90 3.15
N ASN A 17 2.82 -25.83 3.56
CA ASN A 17 1.97 -25.07 2.65
C ASN A 17 2.79 -24.35 1.58
N LYS A 18 2.17 -24.18 0.41
CA LYS A 18 2.63 -23.19 -0.58
C LYS A 18 2.44 -21.78 -0.04
N MET A 19 3.20 -20.84 -0.55
CA MET A 19 3.05 -19.42 -0.20
C MET A 19 1.67 -18.87 -0.60
N PHE A 20 1.21 -19.23 -1.80
CA PHE A 20 -0.07 -18.87 -2.37
C PHE A 20 -0.81 -20.09 -2.89
N LEU A 21 -2.15 -20.03 -2.87
CA LEU A 21 -3.02 -21.04 -3.49
C LEU A 21 -2.78 -22.47 -3.00
N ASP A 22 -2.45 -22.62 -1.72
CA ASP A 22 -2.29 -23.97 -1.17
C ASP A 22 -3.62 -24.75 -1.25
N PRO A 23 -3.57 -26.06 -1.59
CA PRO A 23 -4.77 -26.90 -1.61
C PRO A 23 -5.52 -26.98 -0.28
N ALA A 24 -4.83 -26.79 0.86
CA ALA A 24 -5.44 -26.73 2.18
C ALA A 24 -6.29 -25.46 2.38
N GLY A 25 -6.06 -24.43 1.56
CA GLY A 25 -6.81 -23.16 1.59
C GLY A 25 -6.04 -22.01 2.25
N PRO A 26 -6.72 -20.90 2.53
CA PRO A 26 -6.12 -19.74 3.19
C PRO A 26 -5.81 -20.04 4.67
N VAL A 27 -5.11 -19.13 5.32
CA VAL A 27 -4.82 -19.17 6.75
C VAL A 27 -6.13 -19.20 7.55
N THR A 28 -6.23 -20.08 8.55
CA THR A 28 -7.41 -20.24 9.39
C THR A 28 -7.15 -19.88 10.85
N ILE A 29 -6.00 -20.28 11.39
CA ILE A 29 -5.53 -19.94 12.73
C ILE A 29 -4.16 -19.29 12.58
N GLN A 30 -3.99 -18.10 13.15
CA GLN A 30 -2.71 -17.42 13.18
C GLN A 30 -1.75 -18.17 14.13
N ARG A 31 -0.66 -18.70 13.58
CA ARG A 31 0.36 -19.45 14.31
C ARG A 31 1.73 -18.88 13.98
N PHE A 32 2.39 -18.32 14.99
CA PHE A 32 3.72 -17.71 14.85
C PHE A 32 4.80 -18.45 15.68
N GLU A 33 4.44 -19.54 16.35
CA GLU A 33 5.41 -20.41 17.03
C GLU A 33 6.24 -21.24 16.02
N GLU A 34 5.70 -21.43 14.81
CA GLU A 34 6.37 -22.08 13.68
C GLU A 34 6.08 -21.27 12.42
N VAL A 35 7.10 -20.72 11.80
CA VAL A 35 6.98 -19.99 10.52
C VAL A 35 7.79 -20.71 9.45
N LYS A 36 7.28 -20.72 8.22
CA LYS A 36 7.99 -21.36 7.10
C LYS A 36 9.14 -20.50 6.58
N TYR A 37 8.96 -19.18 6.56
CA TYR A 37 9.94 -18.24 6.03
C TYR A 37 10.29 -17.20 7.09
N ASP A 38 11.35 -17.46 7.86
CA ASP A 38 11.86 -16.53 8.87
C ASP A 38 12.14 -15.14 8.31
N GLN A 39 12.57 -15.05 7.04
CA GLN A 39 12.83 -13.75 6.41
C GLN A 39 11.58 -12.88 6.31
N ILE A 40 10.41 -13.49 6.00
CA ILE A 40 9.14 -12.77 5.90
C ILE A 40 8.68 -12.32 7.30
N ALA A 41 8.76 -13.22 8.28
CA ALA A 41 8.40 -12.93 9.66
C ALA A 41 9.27 -11.80 10.25
N ASN A 42 10.59 -11.89 10.07
CA ASN A 42 11.53 -10.87 10.54
C ASN A 42 11.32 -9.53 9.83
N PHE A 43 10.99 -9.55 8.54
CA PHE A 43 10.68 -8.33 7.81
C PHE A 43 9.39 -7.66 8.31
N GLU A 44 8.34 -8.44 8.56
CA GLU A 44 7.09 -7.95 9.16
C GLU A 44 7.33 -7.34 10.53
N GLU A 45 8.08 -8.03 11.40
CA GLU A 45 8.42 -7.52 12.73
C GLU A 45 9.22 -6.22 12.67
N THR A 46 10.20 -6.14 11.78
CA THR A 46 10.98 -4.93 11.54
C THR A 46 10.09 -3.79 11.04
N ALA A 47 9.24 -4.03 10.04
CA ALA A 47 8.34 -3.03 9.50
C ALA A 47 7.36 -2.51 10.57
N ARG A 48 6.81 -3.39 11.40
CA ARG A 48 5.95 -3.02 12.54
C ARG A 48 6.65 -2.13 13.55
N GLY A 49 7.97 -2.28 13.72
CA GLY A 49 8.81 -1.44 14.56
C GLY A 49 8.97 0.00 14.07
N PHE A 50 8.67 0.30 12.81
CA PHE A 50 8.70 1.64 12.24
C PHE A 50 7.41 2.46 12.48
N PHE A 51 6.54 2.03 13.37
CA PHE A 51 5.32 2.77 13.69
C PHE A 51 5.62 4.18 14.21
N TRP A 52 4.90 5.15 13.66
CA TRP A 52 4.92 6.56 14.05
C TRP A 52 3.56 7.21 13.79
N ILE A 53 3.36 8.43 14.29
CA ILE A 53 2.14 9.20 14.04
C ILE A 53 2.48 10.53 13.40
N PRO A 54 1.67 11.00 12.42
CA PRO A 54 1.95 12.24 11.67
C PRO A 54 2.09 13.48 12.54
N GLU A 55 1.40 13.52 13.67
CA GLU A 55 1.38 14.62 14.62
C GLU A 55 2.72 14.82 15.37
N GLU A 56 3.63 13.86 15.31
CA GLU A 56 4.99 14.00 15.84
C GLU A 56 5.84 14.98 15.03
N ILE A 57 5.43 15.23 13.77
CA ILE A 57 6.15 16.12 12.85
C ILE A 57 5.50 17.51 12.85
N SER A 58 6.26 18.53 13.25
CA SER A 58 5.82 19.92 13.16
C SER A 58 5.95 20.45 11.73
N LEU A 59 4.85 20.94 11.18
CA LEU A 59 4.79 21.55 9.85
C LEU A 59 4.70 23.08 9.88
N THR A 60 4.95 23.71 11.05
CA THR A 60 4.87 25.17 11.21
C THR A 60 5.83 25.91 10.27
N LYS A 61 7.07 25.38 10.15
CA LYS A 61 8.05 25.96 9.22
C LYS A 61 7.63 25.74 7.77
N ASP A 62 7.15 24.55 7.44
CA ASP A 62 6.70 24.20 6.09
C ASP A 62 5.55 25.09 5.61
N ALA A 63 4.62 25.44 6.49
CA ALA A 63 3.57 26.39 6.19
C ALA A 63 4.10 27.81 5.90
N GLY A 64 5.16 28.23 6.59
CA GLY A 64 5.88 29.48 6.32
C GLY A 64 6.60 29.42 4.97
N ASP A 65 7.38 28.38 4.76
CA ASP A 65 8.13 28.15 3.52
C ASP A 65 7.19 28.15 2.30
N PHE A 66 6.02 27.50 2.43
CA PHE A 66 5.04 27.43 1.34
C PHE A 66 4.47 28.81 0.98
N LYS A 67 4.22 29.70 1.95
CA LYS A 67 3.73 31.06 1.68
C LYS A 67 4.74 31.87 0.87
N GLU A 68 6.02 31.74 1.20
CA GLU A 68 7.11 32.49 0.58
C GLU A 68 7.65 31.85 -0.70
N ALA A 69 7.36 30.57 -0.95
CA ALA A 69 7.83 29.84 -2.12
C ALA A 69 7.29 30.45 -3.43
N SER A 70 8.08 30.31 -4.51
CA SER A 70 7.64 30.67 -5.86
C SER A 70 6.49 29.77 -6.32
N ASP A 71 5.70 30.23 -7.29
CA ASP A 71 4.58 29.45 -7.84
C ASP A 71 5.04 28.10 -8.43
N ALA A 72 6.21 28.06 -9.02
CA ALA A 72 6.80 26.81 -9.54
C ALA A 72 7.08 25.80 -8.42
N VAL A 73 7.65 26.23 -7.30
CA VAL A 73 7.92 25.38 -6.13
C VAL A 73 6.61 24.90 -5.49
N LYS A 74 5.63 25.81 -5.33
CA LYS A 74 4.29 25.45 -4.83
C LYS A 74 3.63 24.41 -5.72
N HIS A 75 3.71 24.59 -7.03
CA HIS A 75 3.16 23.62 -8.00
C HIS A 75 3.81 22.25 -7.88
N ILE A 76 5.14 22.18 -7.85
CA ILE A 76 5.88 20.91 -7.73
C ILE A 76 5.53 20.22 -6.41
N PHE A 77 5.54 20.95 -5.29
CA PHE A 77 5.18 20.40 -3.98
C PHE A 77 3.76 19.84 -3.97
N THR A 78 2.78 20.61 -4.46
CA THR A 78 1.37 20.22 -4.51
C THR A 78 1.17 18.99 -5.41
N ALA A 79 1.72 19.00 -6.62
CA ALA A 79 1.60 17.89 -7.56
C ALA A 79 2.24 16.60 -6.99
N ASN A 80 3.39 16.71 -6.32
CA ASN A 80 4.02 15.57 -5.66
C ASN A 80 3.15 15.00 -4.53
N LEU A 81 2.59 15.85 -3.68
CA LEU A 81 1.74 15.47 -2.57
C LEU A 81 0.44 14.79 -3.04
N LEU A 82 -0.22 15.34 -4.07
CA LEU A 82 -1.41 14.75 -4.67
C LEU A 82 -1.12 13.37 -5.29
N ARG A 83 0.02 13.24 -5.95
CA ARG A 83 0.47 11.97 -6.53
C ARG A 83 0.67 10.90 -5.45
N GLN A 84 1.38 11.21 -4.36
CA GLN A 84 1.59 10.30 -3.23
C GLN A 84 0.24 9.91 -2.60
N THR A 85 -0.62 10.89 -2.34
CA THR A 85 -1.97 10.63 -1.78
C THR A 85 -2.78 9.65 -2.63
N ALA A 86 -2.76 9.80 -3.95
CA ALA A 86 -3.49 8.91 -4.86
C ALA A 86 -2.93 7.48 -4.85
N LEU A 87 -1.60 7.34 -4.91
CA LEU A 87 -0.94 6.04 -4.99
C LEU A 87 -1.07 5.26 -3.68
N ASP A 88 -0.84 5.89 -2.52
CA ASP A 88 -0.97 5.22 -1.22
C ASP A 88 -2.43 4.88 -0.89
N SER A 89 -3.39 5.68 -1.37
CA SER A 89 -4.80 5.32 -1.26
C SER A 89 -5.15 4.02 -2.01
N LEU A 90 -4.44 3.72 -3.09
CA LEU A 90 -4.56 2.46 -3.81
C LEU A 90 -3.84 1.34 -3.07
N GLN A 91 -2.60 1.58 -2.61
CA GLN A 91 -1.78 0.60 -1.91
C GLN A 91 -2.35 0.20 -0.54
N GLY A 92 -3.02 1.11 0.15
CA GLY A 92 -3.69 0.79 1.41
C GLY A 92 -4.85 -0.21 1.28
N ARG A 93 -5.42 -0.37 0.09
CA ARG A 93 -6.55 -1.27 -0.16
C ARG A 93 -6.20 -2.44 -1.07
N GLY A 94 -5.46 -2.19 -2.16
CA GLY A 94 -5.18 -3.17 -3.19
C GLY A 94 -4.56 -4.44 -2.64
N PRO A 95 -3.36 -4.41 -2.05
CA PRO A 95 -2.66 -5.60 -1.59
C PRO A 95 -3.48 -6.47 -0.64
N VAL A 96 -4.09 -5.89 0.40
CA VAL A 96 -4.85 -6.68 1.37
C VAL A 96 -6.07 -7.34 0.74
N GLN A 97 -6.76 -6.66 -0.17
CA GLN A 97 -7.95 -7.20 -0.83
C GLN A 97 -7.65 -8.31 -1.83
N VAL A 98 -6.53 -8.22 -2.55
CA VAL A 98 -6.25 -9.18 -3.61
C VAL A 98 -5.33 -10.31 -3.21
N PHE A 99 -4.42 -10.10 -2.24
CA PHE A 99 -3.47 -11.15 -1.83
C PHE A 99 -3.95 -11.98 -0.65
N THR A 100 -4.62 -11.40 0.36
CA THR A 100 -5.07 -12.20 1.53
C THR A 100 -5.98 -13.37 1.15
N PRO A 101 -6.88 -13.29 0.15
CA PRO A 101 -7.68 -14.43 -0.25
C PRO A 101 -6.89 -15.62 -0.82
N VAL A 102 -5.65 -15.38 -1.24
CA VAL A 102 -4.79 -16.39 -1.88
C VAL A 102 -3.54 -16.75 -1.08
N VAL A 103 -3.24 -15.99 -0.03
CA VAL A 103 -2.12 -16.28 0.89
C VAL A 103 -2.46 -17.49 1.75
N SER A 104 -1.46 -18.34 1.97
CA SER A 104 -1.62 -19.60 2.72
C SER A 104 -0.61 -19.76 3.87
N LEU A 105 0.09 -18.69 4.24
CA LEU A 105 1.08 -18.64 5.32
C LEU A 105 0.78 -17.49 6.28
N PRO A 106 0.77 -17.72 7.61
CA PRO A 106 0.46 -16.70 8.61
C PRO A 106 1.40 -15.49 8.56
N GLU A 107 2.70 -15.71 8.42
CA GLU A 107 3.71 -14.65 8.35
C GLU A 107 3.51 -13.75 7.13
N LEU A 108 3.08 -14.30 6.01
CA LEU A 108 2.80 -13.52 4.80
C LEU A 108 1.46 -12.77 4.90
N GLU A 109 0.46 -13.40 5.50
CA GLU A 109 -0.82 -12.73 5.75
C GLU A 109 -0.64 -11.54 6.70
N ALA A 110 0.11 -11.71 7.79
CA ALA A 110 0.44 -10.63 8.72
C ALA A 110 1.15 -9.47 8.02
N LEU A 111 2.10 -9.76 7.13
CA LEU A 111 2.79 -8.76 6.33
C LEU A 111 1.82 -7.96 5.45
N MET A 112 0.84 -8.61 4.81
CA MET A 112 -0.17 -7.91 3.98
C MET A 112 -1.04 -6.96 4.81
N TYR A 113 -1.46 -7.38 6.01
CA TYR A 113 -2.23 -6.51 6.91
C TYR A 113 -1.40 -5.35 7.45
N ASN A 114 -0.14 -5.61 7.81
CA ASN A 114 0.78 -4.58 8.27
C ASN A 114 1.03 -3.53 7.18
N TRP A 115 1.29 -3.97 5.96
CA TRP A 115 1.43 -3.08 4.80
C TRP A 115 0.20 -2.19 4.61
N SER A 116 -0.99 -2.78 4.52
CA SER A 116 -2.24 -2.03 4.41
C SER A 116 -2.45 -1.03 5.55
N PHE A 117 -2.05 -1.40 6.78
CA PHE A 117 -2.13 -0.52 7.95
C PHE A 117 -1.23 0.70 7.79
N PHE A 118 0.02 0.53 7.38
CA PHE A 118 0.95 1.65 7.18
C PHE A 118 0.44 2.60 6.10
N GLU A 119 0.06 2.09 4.95
CA GLU A 119 -0.45 2.90 3.84
C GLU A 119 -1.69 3.71 4.23
N THR A 120 -2.63 3.06 4.93
CA THR A 120 -3.92 3.70 5.27
C THR A 120 -3.82 4.61 6.49
N ASN A 121 -3.14 4.15 7.56
CA ASN A 121 -3.19 4.83 8.86
C ASN A 121 -1.99 5.71 9.14
N ILE A 122 -0.88 5.51 8.43
CA ILE A 122 0.32 6.34 8.59
C ILE A 122 0.49 7.26 7.38
N HIS A 123 0.71 6.71 6.20
CA HIS A 123 1.02 7.50 5.00
C HIS A 123 -0.15 8.39 4.59
N SER A 124 -1.35 7.85 4.40
CA SER A 124 -2.52 8.65 4.00
C SER A 124 -2.90 9.72 5.03
N ARG A 125 -2.70 9.43 6.33
CA ARG A 125 -2.90 10.44 7.38
C ARG A 125 -1.82 11.51 7.35
N SER A 126 -0.58 11.15 7.02
CA SER A 126 0.53 12.10 6.89
C SER A 126 0.25 13.13 5.80
N TYR A 127 -0.21 12.69 4.63
CA TYR A 127 -0.60 13.61 3.56
C TYR A 127 -1.75 14.53 3.98
N SER A 128 -2.73 13.96 4.68
CA SER A 128 -3.83 14.76 5.23
C SER A 128 -3.35 15.77 6.27
N HIS A 129 -2.37 15.39 7.11
CA HIS A 129 -1.75 16.26 8.09
C HIS A 129 -0.99 17.41 7.40
N ILE A 130 -0.20 17.10 6.37
CA ILE A 130 0.52 18.10 5.57
C ILE A 130 -0.47 19.08 4.92
N ILE A 131 -1.47 18.57 4.23
CA ILE A 131 -2.46 19.41 3.53
C ILE A 131 -3.20 20.33 4.50
N ARG A 132 -3.61 19.84 5.67
CA ARG A 132 -4.31 20.66 6.69
C ARG A 132 -3.44 21.76 7.28
N ASN A 133 -2.13 21.56 7.37
CA ASN A 133 -1.23 22.55 7.98
C ASN A 133 -0.70 23.58 6.97
N ILE A 134 -0.66 23.24 5.69
CA ILE A 134 -0.04 24.09 4.66
C ILE A 134 -1.09 24.90 3.87
N TYR A 135 -2.26 24.32 3.57
CA TYR A 135 -3.25 24.94 2.71
C TYR A 135 -4.40 25.57 3.49
N ASN A 136 -4.85 26.75 3.04
CA ASN A 136 -5.97 27.46 3.68
C ASN A 136 -7.30 26.71 3.54
N VAL A 137 -7.51 26.03 2.41
CA VAL A 137 -8.71 25.25 2.11
C VAL A 137 -8.29 23.84 1.69
N PRO A 138 -8.08 22.92 2.65
CA PRO A 138 -7.62 21.56 2.37
C PRO A 138 -8.49 20.79 1.35
N LYS A 139 -9.81 21.03 1.40
CA LYS A 139 -10.76 20.37 0.50
C LYS A 139 -10.44 20.63 -0.97
N ASP A 140 -10.12 21.87 -1.31
CA ASP A 140 -9.88 22.27 -2.70
C ASP A 140 -8.67 21.50 -3.28
N ILE A 141 -7.68 21.20 -2.44
CA ILE A 141 -6.51 20.42 -2.84
C ILE A 141 -6.89 18.97 -3.12
N PHE A 142 -7.64 18.32 -2.24
CA PHE A 142 -8.09 16.96 -2.46
C PHE A 142 -8.98 16.82 -3.71
N ASP A 143 -9.83 17.81 -3.97
CA ASP A 143 -10.73 17.79 -5.13
C ASP A 143 -9.95 17.83 -6.46
N THR A 144 -8.72 18.38 -6.48
CA THR A 144 -7.88 18.45 -7.70
C THR A 144 -7.15 17.14 -8.04
N ILE A 145 -7.17 16.12 -7.17
CA ILE A 145 -6.52 14.82 -7.47
C ILE A 145 -7.05 14.21 -8.77
N HIS A 146 -8.36 14.31 -8.98
CA HIS A 146 -9.02 13.73 -10.16
C HIS A 146 -8.83 14.55 -11.44
N ASP A 147 -8.40 15.81 -11.32
CA ASP A 147 -8.22 16.71 -12.45
C ASP A 147 -6.85 16.51 -13.13
N THR A 148 -5.93 15.82 -12.47
CA THR A 148 -4.58 15.57 -13.01
C THR A 148 -4.56 14.23 -13.74
N LYS A 149 -4.68 14.28 -15.06
CA LYS A 149 -4.74 13.10 -15.92
C LYS A 149 -3.56 12.14 -15.72
N GLU A 150 -2.37 12.68 -15.57
CA GLU A 150 -1.14 11.90 -15.39
C GLU A 150 -1.17 11.06 -14.10
N ILE A 151 -1.74 11.59 -13.04
CA ILE A 151 -1.93 10.85 -11.76
C ILE A 151 -2.94 9.74 -11.95
N ALA A 152 -4.07 10.04 -12.61
CA ALA A 152 -5.12 9.06 -12.88
C ALA A 152 -4.61 7.92 -13.78
N ASP A 153 -3.92 8.22 -14.87
CA ASP A 153 -3.35 7.23 -15.81
C ASP A 153 -2.32 6.32 -15.10
N MET A 154 -1.51 6.90 -14.22
CA MET A 154 -0.52 6.15 -13.46
C MET A 154 -1.16 5.20 -12.44
N ALA A 155 -2.18 5.65 -11.71
CA ALA A 155 -2.92 4.83 -10.78
C ALA A 155 -3.68 3.70 -11.49
N SER A 156 -4.37 4.02 -12.60
CA SER A 156 -5.12 3.07 -13.41
C SER A 156 -4.28 1.87 -13.84
N SER A 157 -3.03 2.08 -14.22
CA SER A 157 -2.14 1.00 -14.67
C SER A 157 -1.82 -0.05 -13.59
N VAL A 158 -2.00 0.25 -12.31
CA VAL A 158 -1.88 -0.70 -11.20
C VAL A 158 -3.24 -1.30 -10.86
N CYS A 159 -4.31 -0.49 -10.92
CA CYS A 159 -5.67 -0.94 -10.71
C CYS A 159 -6.02 -2.11 -11.61
N ASP A 160 -5.66 -2.07 -12.90
CA ASP A 160 -5.95 -3.14 -13.85
C ASP A 160 -5.43 -4.52 -13.39
N TYR A 161 -4.25 -4.56 -12.76
CA TYR A 161 -3.70 -5.82 -12.23
C TYR A 161 -4.40 -6.27 -10.94
N TYR A 162 -4.75 -5.33 -10.07
CA TYR A 162 -5.50 -5.65 -8.85
C TYR A 162 -6.93 -6.10 -9.18
N ASP A 163 -7.62 -5.40 -10.06
CA ASP A 163 -8.96 -5.76 -10.49
C ASP A 163 -8.98 -7.12 -11.19
N GLY A 164 -7.99 -7.39 -12.04
CA GLY A 164 -7.86 -8.68 -12.70
C GLY A 164 -7.65 -9.84 -11.73
N LEU A 165 -6.83 -9.68 -10.70
CA LEU A 165 -6.65 -10.69 -9.65
C LEU A 165 -7.89 -10.81 -8.77
N HIS A 166 -8.50 -9.68 -8.39
CA HIS A 166 -9.73 -9.66 -7.60
C HIS A 166 -10.87 -10.41 -8.30
N GLU A 167 -11.07 -10.18 -9.61
CA GLU A 167 -12.08 -10.89 -10.38
C GLU A 167 -11.85 -12.42 -10.35
N ILE A 168 -10.61 -12.87 -10.53
CA ILE A 168 -10.27 -14.30 -10.48
C ILE A 168 -10.55 -14.87 -9.09
N ASN A 169 -10.18 -14.16 -8.02
CA ASN A 169 -10.46 -14.55 -6.64
C ASN A 169 -11.96 -14.71 -6.39
N CYS A 170 -12.76 -13.72 -6.77
CA CYS A 170 -14.23 -13.76 -6.65
C CYS A 170 -14.83 -14.95 -7.43
N GLN A 171 -14.36 -15.21 -8.64
CA GLN A 171 -14.82 -16.35 -9.42
C GLN A 171 -14.51 -17.69 -8.73
N LYS A 172 -13.32 -17.80 -8.12
CA LYS A 172 -12.92 -18.99 -7.34
C LYS A 172 -13.79 -19.17 -6.09
N GLU A 173 -14.05 -18.10 -5.36
CA GLU A 173 -14.94 -18.12 -4.18
C GLU A 173 -16.37 -18.54 -4.53
N MET A 174 -16.88 -18.10 -5.67
CA MET A 174 -18.17 -18.53 -6.21
C MET A 174 -18.17 -19.99 -6.69
N GLY A 175 -17.09 -20.74 -6.54
CA GLY A 175 -16.97 -22.16 -6.90
C GLY A 175 -16.75 -22.41 -8.41
N LYS A 176 -16.43 -21.38 -9.17
CA LYS A 176 -16.06 -21.59 -10.58
C LYS A 176 -14.72 -22.29 -10.68
N LYS A 177 -14.58 -23.14 -11.71
CA LYS A 177 -13.30 -23.77 -12.02
C LYS A 177 -12.37 -22.70 -12.61
N ILE A 178 -11.28 -22.43 -11.92
CA ILE A 178 -10.26 -21.48 -12.33
C ILE A 178 -9.06 -22.25 -12.88
N ASP A 179 -8.47 -21.79 -13.95
CA ASP A 179 -7.17 -22.21 -14.44
C ASP A 179 -6.10 -21.76 -13.44
N GLU A 180 -5.38 -22.74 -12.85
CA GLU A 180 -4.39 -22.46 -11.82
C GLU A 180 -3.21 -21.64 -12.37
N GLU A 181 -2.77 -21.90 -13.59
CA GLU A 181 -1.68 -21.16 -14.23
C GLU A 181 -2.08 -19.68 -14.45
N LYS A 182 -3.30 -19.46 -14.94
CA LYS A 182 -3.85 -18.11 -15.10
C LYS A 182 -3.92 -17.37 -13.75
N HIS A 183 -4.31 -18.07 -12.69
CA HIS A 183 -4.41 -17.48 -11.35
C HIS A 183 -3.03 -17.12 -10.79
N ILE A 184 -2.05 -18.02 -10.89
CA ILE A 184 -0.66 -17.79 -10.49
C ILE A 184 -0.09 -16.59 -11.28
N LYS A 185 -0.33 -16.52 -12.58
CA LYS A 185 0.11 -15.40 -13.41
C LYS A 185 -0.49 -14.08 -12.95
N ALA A 186 -1.79 -14.04 -12.59
CA ALA A 186 -2.44 -12.84 -12.09
C ALA A 186 -1.82 -12.38 -10.76
N ILE A 187 -1.55 -13.30 -9.81
CA ILE A 187 -0.84 -13.00 -8.55
C ILE A 187 0.54 -12.42 -8.86
N TRP A 188 1.31 -13.06 -9.74
CA TRP A 188 2.64 -12.60 -10.12
C TRP A 188 2.63 -11.20 -10.71
N MET A 189 1.69 -10.92 -11.63
CA MET A 189 1.58 -9.61 -12.27
C MET A 189 1.15 -8.52 -11.28
N ALA A 190 0.22 -8.82 -10.37
CA ALA A 190 -0.19 -7.88 -9.31
C ALA A 190 0.96 -7.57 -8.34
N LEU A 191 1.75 -8.58 -7.93
CA LEU A 191 2.96 -8.38 -7.11
C LEU A 191 3.99 -7.48 -7.82
N HIS A 192 4.21 -7.69 -9.13
CA HIS A 192 5.15 -6.86 -9.89
C HIS A 192 4.63 -5.44 -10.08
N ALA A 193 3.33 -5.25 -10.26
CA ALA A 193 2.72 -3.92 -10.33
C ALA A 193 2.90 -3.15 -9.01
N SER A 194 2.67 -3.83 -7.87
CA SER A 194 2.94 -3.28 -6.54
C SER A 194 4.41 -2.92 -6.37
N TYR A 195 5.31 -3.84 -6.69
CA TYR A 195 6.75 -3.60 -6.61
C TYR A 195 7.20 -2.42 -7.48
N ALA A 196 6.70 -2.32 -8.72
CA ALA A 196 7.02 -1.22 -9.61
C ALA A 196 6.49 0.12 -9.07
N LEU A 197 5.35 0.12 -8.39
CA LEU A 197 4.84 1.32 -7.74
C LEU A 197 5.75 1.74 -6.58
N GLU A 198 6.03 0.83 -5.65
CA GLU A 198 6.80 1.10 -4.44
C GLU A 198 8.28 1.42 -4.75
N ALA A 199 8.94 0.56 -5.52
CA ALA A 199 10.38 0.65 -5.71
C ALA A 199 10.81 1.62 -6.83
N LEU A 200 9.91 2.01 -7.74
CA LEU A 200 10.25 2.87 -8.87
C LEU A 200 9.44 4.18 -8.87
N ARG A 201 8.11 4.09 -8.80
CA ARG A 201 7.27 5.28 -8.95
C ARG A 201 7.36 6.22 -7.74
N PHE A 202 7.42 5.68 -6.53
CA PHE A 202 7.61 6.50 -5.33
C PHE A 202 9.00 7.14 -5.23
N MET A 203 10.03 6.55 -5.84
CA MET A 203 11.38 7.14 -5.84
C MET A 203 11.41 8.56 -6.43
N VAL A 204 10.58 8.85 -7.42
CA VAL A 204 10.47 10.21 -7.99
C VAL A 204 9.91 11.20 -6.95
N SER A 205 8.94 10.75 -6.17
CA SER A 205 8.34 11.58 -5.10
C SER A 205 9.33 11.83 -3.97
N PHE A 206 10.04 10.81 -3.55
CA PHE A 206 11.08 10.95 -2.52
C PHE A 206 12.23 11.85 -2.99
N ALA A 207 12.70 11.69 -4.23
CA ALA A 207 13.71 12.58 -4.80
C ALA A 207 13.25 14.05 -4.81
N THR A 208 11.97 14.30 -5.08
CA THR A 208 11.39 15.65 -5.02
C THR A 208 11.41 16.20 -3.60
N SER A 209 10.96 15.44 -2.61
CA SER A 209 10.97 15.85 -1.19
C SER A 209 12.40 16.07 -0.69
N LEU A 210 13.33 15.18 -1.00
CA LEU A 210 14.73 15.30 -0.60
C LEU A 210 15.43 16.51 -1.26
N ALA A 211 15.10 16.82 -2.52
CA ALA A 211 15.62 18.03 -3.17
C ALA A 211 15.13 19.32 -2.48
N MET A 212 13.92 19.32 -1.97
CA MET A 212 13.41 20.44 -1.19
C MET A 212 14.13 20.57 0.16
N VAL A 213 14.36 19.45 0.85
CA VAL A 213 15.13 19.40 2.11
C VAL A 213 16.56 19.90 1.89
N GLU A 214 17.23 19.51 0.81
CA GLU A 214 18.58 19.98 0.47
C GLU A 214 18.60 21.50 0.28
N ASN A 215 17.54 22.08 -0.25
CA ASN A 215 17.35 23.51 -0.37
C ASN A 215 16.82 24.18 0.92
N ARG A 216 16.72 23.44 2.02
CA ARG A 216 16.26 23.89 3.36
C ARG A 216 14.83 24.40 3.40
N ILE A 217 13.98 23.93 2.50
CA ILE A 217 12.54 24.20 2.48
C ILE A 217 11.77 22.88 2.73
N PHE A 218 10.58 23.00 3.30
CA PHE A 218 9.70 21.88 3.59
C PHE A 218 10.38 20.73 4.37
N MET A 219 11.15 21.09 5.39
CA MET A 219 11.93 20.15 6.20
C MET A 219 11.04 19.14 6.93
N GLY A 220 9.86 19.53 7.38
CA GLY A 220 8.90 18.64 8.02
C GLY A 220 8.32 17.60 7.06
N ASN A 221 8.08 17.98 5.81
CA ASN A 221 7.65 17.03 4.77
C ASN A 221 8.73 16.01 4.38
N GLY A 222 9.99 16.32 4.62
CA GLY A 222 11.11 15.45 4.29
C GLY A 222 11.51 14.47 5.39
N ASN A 223 10.92 14.60 6.57
CA ASN A 223 11.11 13.70 7.71
C ASN A 223 10.14 12.55 7.67
#